data_5e8b85fb45c21fe49ef61e939bf40f9b
#
_entry.id   5e8b85fb45c21fe49ef61e939bf40f9b
#
_cell.length_a   1.000
_cell.length_b   1.000
_cell.length_c   1.000
_cell.angle_alpha   90.00
_cell.angle_beta   90.00
_cell.angle_gamma   90.00
#
_symmetry.space_group_name_H-M   'P 1'
#
loop_
_entity.id
_entity.type
_entity.pdbx_description
1 polymer ?
#
loop_
_entity_poly.entity_id
_entity_poly.type
_entity_poly.pdbx_seq_one_letter_code
_entity_poly.pdbx_strand_id
1 'polypeptide(L)'
;MKDEDGQYFYHPLENIEDVDIFYEAVERGHLTKAVSEERPYTYWTIELYDQQNGIRGGGGLGILAADTRRVAEQMGVPFALITPFYPSEVQQKLENGAVIDEHKPVDYKKFGFRFVDKVNIKCNGGLCSLDVIEKKFKSTRIISITEPNFGELYSGMSGGDHRLYQEVALGFGGYAALKLLGLKPAIMQLNEVATFFAALARLDELASNGMDFYEAVVYTRKHTLYTNHTLVQAAEAEFALEQFERFVFPNLKSPAVKKWLRDKFDGEHIKLSSVTIEIAELRSGVSKLHARVANYRDIAGNKVKFKAVTNGIDMEYWVQPEIMQFMREAEIVDAVDYPTSNYREQLDTLTADKIREFKRAGRRVLNKVLAARPDQNGQILRFNEDDFIFDYRRRFVDYKRPDLAFRDPVRLRNILENHGAHYILAGRVHAGDNVMSEKLKNLLEVVAKDDYLRTHVHYLPDYDEASYDKI
;
A
#
# COMPACT_ATOMS: atom_id res chain seq x y z
N MET A 1 -9.02 -14.32 -12.25
CA MET A 1 -7.87 -14.83 -13.04
C MET A 1 -8.25 -16.17 -13.63
N LYS A 2 -7.78 -16.47 -14.82
CA LYS A 2 -7.95 -17.80 -15.43
C LYS A 2 -6.63 -18.55 -15.27
N ASP A 3 -6.70 -19.90 -15.06
CA ASP A 3 -5.53 -20.76 -15.09
C ASP A 3 -4.99 -20.95 -16.52
N GLU A 4 -3.94 -21.75 -16.66
CA GLU A 4 -3.35 -22.05 -17.97
C GLU A 4 -4.36 -22.74 -18.93
N ASP A 5 -5.44 -23.32 -18.39
CA ASP A 5 -6.52 -23.96 -19.12
C ASP A 5 -7.74 -23.05 -19.34
N GLY A 6 -7.67 -21.78 -18.93
CA GLY A 6 -8.71 -20.78 -19.15
C GLY A 6 -9.89 -20.83 -18.18
N GLN A 7 -9.80 -21.59 -17.10
CA GLN A 7 -10.85 -21.70 -16.09
C GLN A 7 -10.70 -20.63 -14.99
N TYR A 8 -11.82 -20.13 -14.48
CA TYR A 8 -11.82 -19.20 -13.34
C TYR A 8 -11.54 -19.95 -12.05
N PHE A 9 -10.56 -19.48 -11.28
CA PHE A 9 -10.26 -20.03 -9.95
C PHE A 9 -11.41 -19.78 -8.97
N TYR A 10 -12.29 -20.77 -8.86
CA TYR A 10 -13.16 -20.97 -7.72
C TYR A 10 -12.80 -22.33 -7.13
N HIS A 11 -11.83 -22.37 -6.24
CA HIS A 11 -11.65 -23.54 -5.38
C HIS A 11 -12.13 -23.19 -3.98
N PRO A 12 -12.95 -24.05 -3.38
CA PRO A 12 -13.32 -23.91 -1.98
C PRO A 12 -12.05 -23.91 -1.10
N LEU A 13 -12.08 -23.13 -0.05
CA LEU A 13 -10.98 -22.92 0.90
C LEU A 13 -10.57 -24.18 1.69
N GLU A 14 -11.10 -25.36 1.36
CA GLU A 14 -11.05 -26.57 2.16
C GLU A 14 -9.71 -27.32 2.19
N ASN A 15 -8.73 -26.98 1.37
CA ASN A 15 -7.44 -27.69 1.31
C ASN A 15 -6.24 -26.72 1.39
N ILE A 16 -6.21 -25.87 2.42
CA ILE A 16 -5.09 -24.97 2.64
C ILE A 16 -4.31 -25.44 3.88
N GLU A 17 -3.54 -26.50 3.73
CA GLU A 17 -2.75 -27.11 4.80
C GLU A 17 -1.30 -26.60 4.91
N ASP A 18 -0.84 -25.57 4.32
CA ASP A 18 0.56 -25.13 4.39
C ASP A 18 0.72 -23.65 4.69
N VAL A 19 0.42 -23.22 5.94
CA VAL A 19 0.44 -21.79 6.21
C VAL A 19 1.20 -21.31 7.43
N ASP A 20 1.50 -22.12 8.39
CA ASP A 20 1.94 -21.63 9.70
C ASP A 20 3.46 -21.52 9.92
N ILE A 21 4.28 -21.56 8.88
CA ILE A 21 5.75 -21.51 9.05
C ILE A 21 6.25 -20.11 9.48
N PHE A 22 5.52 -19.03 9.20
CA PHE A 22 5.97 -17.69 9.58
C PHE A 22 5.60 -17.31 11.02
N TYR A 23 4.55 -17.87 11.56
CA TYR A 23 4.17 -17.66 12.96
C TYR A 23 5.09 -18.39 13.94
N GLU A 24 5.64 -19.54 13.57
CA GLU A 24 6.60 -20.28 14.38
C GLU A 24 8.00 -19.66 14.37
N ALA A 25 8.39 -18.94 13.33
CA ALA A 25 9.72 -18.36 13.20
C ALA A 25 9.87 -16.99 13.88
N VAL A 26 8.78 -16.32 14.22
CA VAL A 26 8.76 -15.04 14.94
C VAL A 26 8.14 -15.25 16.31
N GLU A 27 8.72 -16.12 17.13
CA GLU A 27 8.54 -15.96 18.57
C GLU A 27 8.90 -14.52 18.93
N ARG A 28 7.99 -13.82 19.62
CA ARG A 28 8.06 -12.38 19.96
C ARG A 28 9.39 -11.88 20.53
N GLY A 29 10.33 -12.75 20.86
CA GLY A 29 11.64 -12.38 21.37
C GLY A 29 12.81 -12.45 20.37
N HIS A 30 12.63 -13.06 19.20
CA HIS A 30 13.77 -13.27 18.28
C HIS A 30 14.02 -12.08 17.37
N LEU A 31 12.99 -11.38 16.91
CA LEU A 31 13.16 -10.21 16.05
C LEU A 31 13.83 -9.05 16.80
N THR A 32 13.44 -8.81 18.05
CA THR A 32 14.03 -7.76 18.90
C THR A 32 15.49 -8.00 19.24
N LYS A 33 15.99 -9.24 19.19
CA LYS A 33 17.41 -9.58 19.36
C LYS A 33 18.24 -9.39 18.09
N ALA A 34 17.59 -9.46 16.92
CA ALA A 34 18.27 -9.34 15.62
C ALA A 34 18.41 -7.89 15.14
N VAL A 35 17.66 -6.96 15.74
CA VAL A 35 17.61 -5.55 15.35
C VAL A 35 17.98 -4.62 16.51
N SER A 36 18.47 -3.43 16.19
CA SER A 36 18.77 -2.35 17.14
C SER A 36 18.44 -0.99 16.51
N GLU A 37 18.50 0.09 17.29
CA GLU A 37 18.29 1.44 16.75
C GLU A 37 19.27 1.79 15.62
N GLU A 38 20.51 1.31 15.70
CA GLU A 38 21.52 1.50 14.65
C GLU A 38 21.42 0.48 13.52
N ARG A 39 20.80 -0.66 13.80
CA ARG A 39 20.56 -1.75 12.85
C ARG A 39 19.08 -2.13 12.82
N PRO A 40 18.19 -1.21 12.35
CA PRO A 40 16.76 -1.44 12.36
C PRO A 40 16.33 -2.46 11.32
N TYR A 41 15.15 -3.03 11.53
CA TYR A 41 14.36 -3.60 10.45
C TYR A 41 13.94 -2.46 9.52
N THR A 42 14.21 -2.55 8.22
CA THR A 42 13.84 -1.52 7.27
C THR A 42 12.74 -2.00 6.34
N TYR A 43 11.69 -1.21 6.24
CA TYR A 43 10.51 -1.45 5.42
C TYR A 43 10.45 -0.41 4.31
N TRP A 44 10.63 -0.86 3.07
CA TRP A 44 10.71 -0.01 1.90
C TRP A 44 9.39 -0.05 1.15
N THR A 45 8.86 1.11 0.82
CA THR A 45 7.59 1.21 0.10
C THR A 45 7.54 2.51 -0.68
N ILE A 46 6.92 2.48 -1.87
CA ILE A 46 6.68 3.70 -2.66
C ILE A 46 5.41 4.43 -2.21
N GLU A 47 4.56 3.76 -1.44
CA GLU A 47 3.32 4.29 -0.90
C GLU A 47 3.36 4.32 0.61
N LEU A 48 2.91 5.42 1.20
CA LEU A 48 2.55 5.49 2.60
C LEU A 48 1.28 6.29 2.74
N TYR A 49 0.31 5.72 3.44
CA TYR A 49 -0.91 6.38 3.79
C TYR A 49 -1.04 6.43 5.33
N ASP A 50 -0.57 7.52 5.91
CA ASP A 50 -0.62 7.74 7.35
C ASP A 50 -1.17 9.14 7.64
N GLN A 51 -2.49 9.24 7.72
CA GLN A 51 -3.21 10.51 7.89
C GLN A 51 -2.82 11.23 9.19
N GLN A 52 -2.55 10.49 10.27
CA GLN A 52 -2.12 11.08 11.53
C GLN A 52 -0.79 11.83 11.37
N ASN A 53 0.00 11.44 10.39
CA ASN A 53 1.29 12.03 10.06
C ASN A 53 1.23 12.84 8.75
N GLY A 54 0.02 13.13 8.26
CA GLY A 54 -0.23 14.01 7.11
C GLY A 54 0.23 13.46 5.77
N ILE A 55 0.50 12.17 5.71
CA ILE A 55 0.89 11.52 4.49
C ILE A 55 -0.36 10.91 3.88
N ARG A 56 -0.80 11.49 2.78
CA ARG A 56 -1.93 11.05 2.01
C ARG A 56 -1.43 10.63 0.63
N GLY A 57 -1.39 9.38 0.38
CA GLY A 57 -1.00 8.89 -0.93
C GLY A 57 -0.94 7.39 -0.97
N GLY A 58 -1.67 6.80 -1.89
CA GLY A 58 -1.63 5.37 -2.11
C GLY A 58 -2.96 4.67 -1.98
N GLY A 59 -2.89 3.37 -2.04
CA GLY A 59 -3.98 2.45 -1.85
C GLY A 59 -3.73 1.58 -0.63
N GLY A 60 -4.19 0.32 -0.71
CA GLY A 60 -4.04 -0.63 0.38
C GLY A 60 -2.60 -0.88 0.84
N LEU A 61 -1.61 -0.74 -0.05
CA LEU A 61 -0.19 -0.89 0.30
C LEU A 61 0.26 0.22 1.26
N GLY A 62 -0.17 1.46 1.01
CA GLY A 62 0.17 2.59 1.89
C GLY A 62 -0.45 2.45 3.28
N ILE A 63 -1.70 1.96 3.37
CA ILE A 63 -2.37 1.63 4.63
C ILE A 63 -1.61 0.53 5.38
N LEU A 64 -1.29 -0.57 4.70
CA LEU A 64 -0.53 -1.67 5.29
C LEU A 64 0.83 -1.22 5.83
N ALA A 65 1.52 -0.33 5.12
CA ALA A 65 2.80 0.22 5.56
C ALA A 65 2.66 1.01 6.86
N ALA A 66 1.63 1.84 6.97
CA ALA A 66 1.33 2.59 8.19
C ALA A 66 0.96 1.67 9.36
N ASP A 67 0.11 0.66 9.11
CA ASP A 67 -0.27 -0.34 10.12
C ASP A 67 0.95 -1.12 10.61
N THR A 68 1.79 -1.59 9.68
CA THR A 68 3.02 -2.32 10.03
C THR A 68 3.94 -1.49 10.93
N ARG A 69 4.12 -0.19 10.62
CA ARG A 69 4.91 0.71 11.47
C ARG A 69 4.28 0.89 12.84
N ARG A 70 2.94 1.09 12.93
CA ARG A 70 2.25 1.27 14.23
C ARG A 70 2.37 0.03 15.10
N VAL A 71 2.16 -1.15 14.53
CA VAL A 71 2.32 -2.41 15.25
C VAL A 71 3.77 -2.63 15.68
N ALA A 72 4.75 -2.31 14.82
CA ALA A 72 6.17 -2.35 15.21
C ALA A 72 6.48 -1.40 16.39
N GLU A 73 5.85 -0.22 16.43
CA GLU A 73 5.95 0.73 17.55
C GLU A 73 5.35 0.14 18.83
N GLN A 74 4.15 -0.45 18.76
CA GLN A 74 3.49 -1.11 19.89
C GLN A 74 4.33 -2.25 20.45
N MET A 75 5.01 -3.00 19.57
CA MET A 75 5.89 -4.11 19.93
C MET A 75 7.29 -3.67 20.40
N GLY A 76 7.62 -2.38 20.31
CA GLY A 76 8.95 -1.86 20.65
C GLY A 76 10.07 -2.33 19.70
N VAL A 77 9.74 -2.68 18.46
CA VAL A 77 10.71 -3.13 17.46
C VAL A 77 11.45 -1.93 16.87
N PRO A 78 12.80 -1.90 16.88
CA PRO A 78 13.58 -0.93 16.12
C PRO A 78 13.27 -1.04 14.62
N PHE A 79 12.50 -0.09 14.10
CA PHE A 79 11.94 -0.16 12.77
C PHE A 79 12.07 1.17 12.02
N ALA A 80 12.53 1.13 10.79
CA ALA A 80 12.61 2.29 9.92
C ALA A 80 11.77 2.04 8.65
N LEU A 81 10.76 2.88 8.44
CA LEU A 81 9.97 2.91 7.22
C LEU A 81 10.60 3.92 6.26
N ILE A 82 10.98 3.48 5.06
CA ILE A 82 11.60 4.30 4.03
C ILE A 82 10.63 4.46 2.87
N THR A 83 10.29 5.71 2.56
CA THR A 83 9.27 6.03 1.55
C THR A 83 9.52 7.42 0.95
N PRO A 84 9.07 7.71 -0.27
CA PRO A 84 9.02 9.08 -0.76
C PRO A 84 8.04 9.92 0.05
N PHE A 85 8.33 11.21 0.15
CA PHE A 85 7.33 12.20 0.55
C PHE A 85 6.94 13.01 -0.69
N TYR A 86 5.68 12.87 -1.09
CA TYR A 86 5.15 13.59 -2.25
C TYR A 86 4.77 15.01 -1.86
N PRO A 87 5.33 16.04 -2.53
CA PRO A 87 5.11 17.44 -2.14
C PRO A 87 3.73 17.98 -2.53
N SER A 88 2.95 17.21 -3.22
CA SER A 88 1.59 17.54 -3.68
C SER A 88 0.61 16.40 -3.38
N GLU A 89 -0.60 16.76 -3.00
CA GLU A 89 -1.73 15.83 -2.89
C GLU A 89 -2.84 16.22 -3.87
N VAL A 90 -3.54 15.22 -4.39
CA VAL A 90 -4.71 15.43 -5.25
C VAL A 90 -5.96 15.37 -4.40
N GLN A 91 -6.82 16.39 -4.55
CA GLN A 91 -8.22 16.36 -4.08
C GLN A 91 -9.14 16.32 -5.28
N GLN A 92 -10.09 15.40 -5.31
CA GLN A 92 -11.06 15.32 -6.39
C GLN A 92 -12.34 16.07 -6.07
N LYS A 93 -12.81 16.84 -7.03
CA LYS A 93 -14.12 17.49 -6.99
C LYS A 93 -14.96 17.06 -8.18
N LEU A 94 -16.26 17.12 -8.03
CA LEU A 94 -17.19 16.93 -9.13
C LEU A 94 -17.73 18.30 -9.54
N GLU A 95 -17.47 18.72 -10.78
CA GLU A 95 -17.99 19.95 -11.34
C GLU A 95 -18.73 19.65 -12.65
N ASN A 96 -20.02 19.98 -12.70
CA ASN A 96 -20.88 19.71 -13.87
C ASN A 96 -20.85 18.24 -14.34
N GLY A 97 -20.74 17.29 -13.41
CA GLY A 97 -20.68 15.86 -13.71
C GLY A 97 -19.30 15.36 -14.17
N ALA A 98 -18.29 16.25 -14.24
CA ALA A 98 -16.90 15.88 -14.54
C ALA A 98 -16.05 15.86 -13.26
N VAL A 99 -15.15 14.90 -13.18
CA VAL A 99 -14.15 14.83 -12.10
C VAL A 99 -13.02 15.81 -12.41
N ILE A 100 -12.70 16.66 -11.44
CA ILE A 100 -11.61 17.63 -11.52
C ILE A 100 -10.61 17.37 -10.39
N ASP A 101 -9.34 17.27 -10.75
CA ASP A 101 -8.25 17.13 -9.82
C ASP A 101 -7.72 18.51 -9.40
N GLU A 102 -7.71 18.77 -8.12
CA GLU A 102 -7.09 19.94 -7.51
C GLU A 102 -5.80 19.55 -6.80
N HIS A 103 -4.67 20.10 -7.24
CA HIS A 103 -3.36 19.82 -6.66
C HIS A 103 -3.08 20.77 -5.51
N LYS A 104 -2.80 20.24 -4.33
CA LYS A 104 -2.48 21.04 -3.14
C LYS A 104 -1.07 20.75 -2.64
N PRO A 105 -0.27 21.79 -2.38
CA PRO A 105 1.05 21.58 -1.81
C PRO A 105 0.96 21.05 -0.37
N VAL A 106 1.83 20.11 -0.04
CA VAL A 106 1.93 19.50 1.28
C VAL A 106 3.25 19.91 1.93
N ASP A 107 3.15 20.54 3.09
CA ASP A 107 4.32 20.92 3.91
C ASP A 107 4.57 19.85 4.98
N TYR A 108 5.63 19.08 4.82
CA TYR A 108 6.00 18.01 5.74
C TYR A 108 6.24 18.49 7.18
N LYS A 109 6.63 19.78 7.38
CA LYS A 109 6.89 20.34 8.70
C LYS A 109 5.64 20.39 9.58
N LYS A 110 4.46 20.62 8.95
CA LYS A 110 3.17 20.62 9.64
C LYS A 110 2.84 19.27 10.29
N PHE A 111 3.46 18.20 9.83
CA PHE A 111 3.25 16.85 10.32
C PHE A 111 4.39 16.34 11.23
N GLY A 112 5.26 17.23 11.66
CA GLY A 112 6.32 16.92 12.61
C GLY A 112 7.54 16.23 12.00
N PHE A 113 7.68 16.25 10.67
CA PHE A 113 8.94 15.89 10.03
C PHE A 113 9.97 16.99 10.19
N ARG A 114 11.21 16.59 10.42
CA ARG A 114 12.36 17.50 10.43
C ARG A 114 13.21 17.25 9.20
N PHE A 115 13.73 18.31 8.63
CA PHE A 115 14.80 18.23 7.64
C PHE A 115 16.08 17.71 8.32
N VAL A 116 16.75 16.77 7.69
CA VAL A 116 18.01 16.18 8.17
C VAL A 116 19.17 16.80 7.39
N ASP A 117 19.24 16.54 6.12
CA ASP A 117 20.25 17.02 5.16
C ASP A 117 19.83 16.65 3.74
N LYS A 118 20.71 16.83 2.78
CA LYS A 118 20.49 16.45 1.37
C LYS A 118 21.34 15.24 0.99
N VAL A 119 20.78 14.41 0.13
CA VAL A 119 21.52 13.35 -0.57
C VAL A 119 21.42 13.58 -2.08
N ASN A 120 22.42 13.14 -2.80
CA ASN A 120 22.47 13.32 -4.25
C ASN A 120 22.44 11.98 -4.97
N ILE A 121 21.65 11.91 -6.02
CA ILE A 121 21.65 10.82 -6.98
C ILE A 121 21.93 11.37 -8.38
N LYS A 122 22.44 10.52 -9.27
CA LYS A 122 22.62 10.87 -10.67
C LYS A 122 21.39 10.45 -11.45
N CYS A 123 20.80 11.37 -12.19
CA CYS A 123 19.64 11.09 -13.03
C CYS A 123 19.67 11.92 -14.31
N ASN A 124 19.39 11.29 -15.42
CA ASN A 124 19.24 11.91 -16.73
C ASN A 124 20.41 12.85 -17.11
N GLY A 125 21.64 12.42 -16.83
CA GLY A 125 22.86 13.19 -17.15
C GLY A 125 23.19 14.32 -16.16
N GLY A 126 22.39 14.50 -15.12
CA GLY A 126 22.56 15.53 -14.07
C GLY A 126 22.68 14.96 -12.66
N LEU A 127 22.79 15.87 -11.70
CA LEU A 127 22.76 15.58 -10.28
C LEU A 127 21.40 16.02 -9.71
N CYS A 128 20.65 15.09 -9.15
CA CYS A 128 19.39 15.36 -8.46
C CYS A 128 19.63 15.39 -6.95
N SER A 129 19.32 16.53 -6.32
CA SER A 129 19.48 16.73 -4.89
C SER A 129 18.15 16.48 -4.18
N LEU A 130 18.12 15.49 -3.29
CA LEU A 130 16.94 15.07 -2.55
C LEU A 130 17.06 15.52 -1.10
N ASP A 131 16.04 16.16 -0.58
CA ASP A 131 15.92 16.46 0.85
C ASP A 131 15.60 15.15 1.60
N VAL A 132 16.37 14.87 2.63
CA VAL A 132 16.09 13.81 3.61
C VAL A 132 15.33 14.42 4.76
N ILE A 133 14.14 13.88 5.00
CA ILE A 133 13.31 14.29 6.13
C ILE A 133 13.01 13.07 7.01
N GLU A 134 12.91 13.29 8.31
CA GLU A 134 12.70 12.23 9.29
C GLU A 134 11.61 12.61 10.29
N LYS A 135 10.81 11.63 10.67
CA LYS A 135 9.96 11.68 11.85
C LYS A 135 10.26 10.47 12.75
N LYS A 136 10.65 10.75 14.00
CA LYS A 136 10.95 9.73 15.00
C LYS A 136 9.76 9.52 15.93
N PHE A 137 9.57 8.26 16.31
CA PHE A 137 8.69 7.81 17.37
C PHE A 137 9.54 7.16 18.47
N LYS A 138 8.97 6.40 19.37
CA LYS A 138 9.71 5.78 20.48
C LYS A 138 10.69 4.70 20.01
N SER A 139 10.23 3.76 19.21
CA SER A 139 11.03 2.65 18.66
C SER A 139 11.11 2.66 17.13
N THR A 140 10.23 3.38 16.47
CA THR A 140 10.15 3.43 15.02
C THR A 140 10.51 4.82 14.48
N ARG A 141 10.73 4.89 13.16
CA ARG A 141 10.93 6.14 12.43
C ARG A 141 10.38 6.04 11.01
N ILE A 142 10.00 7.18 10.46
CA ILE A 142 9.75 7.36 9.04
C ILE A 142 10.88 8.20 8.47
N ILE A 143 11.56 7.68 7.46
CA ILE A 143 12.61 8.37 6.71
C ILE A 143 12.08 8.58 5.31
N SER A 144 11.98 9.81 4.88
CA SER A 144 11.48 10.12 3.54
C SER A 144 12.47 10.96 2.78
N ILE A 145 12.45 10.74 1.47
CA ILE A 145 13.14 11.57 0.49
C ILE A 145 12.12 12.38 -0.28
N THR A 146 12.44 13.63 -0.58
CA THR A 146 11.56 14.52 -1.33
C THR A 146 12.35 15.56 -2.11
N GLU A 147 11.74 16.13 -3.14
CA GLU A 147 12.20 17.34 -3.82
C GLU A 147 11.01 17.97 -4.57
N PRO A 148 11.06 19.26 -4.95
CA PRO A 148 9.91 19.98 -5.50
C PRO A 148 9.27 19.34 -6.75
N ASN A 149 10.07 18.70 -7.61
CA ASN A 149 9.60 18.08 -8.85
C ASN A 149 9.33 16.59 -8.69
N PHE A 150 9.31 16.07 -7.47
CA PHE A 150 9.08 14.65 -7.22
C PHE A 150 7.69 14.19 -7.75
N GLY A 151 6.78 15.15 -7.89
CA GLY A 151 5.44 14.91 -8.40
C GLY A 151 4.55 14.22 -7.35
N GLU A 152 3.65 13.41 -7.84
CA GLU A 152 2.67 12.66 -7.05
C GLU A 152 2.92 11.17 -7.15
N LEU A 153 2.32 10.43 -6.25
CA LEU A 153 2.33 8.98 -6.32
C LEU A 153 1.70 8.51 -7.64
N TYR A 154 2.41 7.63 -8.34
CA TYR A 154 2.01 7.11 -9.66
C TYR A 154 1.83 8.19 -10.74
N SER A 155 2.46 9.35 -10.59
CA SER A 155 2.52 10.32 -11.66
C SER A 155 3.34 9.78 -12.82
N GLY A 156 2.73 9.72 -13.99
CA GLY A 156 3.31 9.11 -15.18
C GLY A 156 2.86 7.66 -15.42
N MET A 157 3.20 7.15 -16.61
CA MET A 157 2.87 5.78 -17.01
C MET A 157 3.81 4.77 -16.35
N SER A 158 3.31 3.57 -16.09
CA SER A 158 4.14 2.42 -15.73
C SER A 158 5.23 2.24 -16.80
N GLY A 159 6.48 2.09 -16.38
CA GLY A 159 7.62 2.00 -17.30
C GLY A 159 8.14 3.34 -17.86
N GLY A 160 7.53 4.49 -17.48
CA GLY A 160 7.98 5.82 -17.91
C GLY A 160 9.18 6.35 -17.11
N ASP A 161 9.88 7.32 -17.67
CA ASP A 161 11.06 7.96 -17.07
C ASP A 161 10.81 8.53 -15.67
N HIS A 162 9.69 9.21 -15.50
CA HIS A 162 9.36 9.79 -14.21
C HIS A 162 9.11 8.74 -13.14
N ARG A 163 8.46 7.64 -13.51
CA ARG A 163 8.26 6.49 -12.61
C ARG A 163 9.60 5.86 -12.23
N LEU A 164 10.49 5.63 -13.20
CA LEU A 164 11.83 5.12 -12.92
C LEU A 164 12.61 6.08 -12.02
N TYR A 165 12.51 7.39 -12.26
CA TYR A 165 13.13 8.40 -11.40
C TYR A 165 12.68 8.29 -9.94
N GLN A 166 11.37 8.17 -9.69
CA GLN A 166 10.83 8.02 -8.33
C GLN A 166 11.36 6.75 -7.65
N GLU A 167 11.42 5.63 -8.37
CA GLU A 167 11.91 4.35 -7.86
C GLU A 167 13.42 4.38 -7.58
N VAL A 168 14.21 4.97 -8.47
CA VAL A 168 15.66 5.18 -8.30
C VAL A 168 15.94 6.13 -7.13
N ALA A 169 15.18 7.21 -7.02
CA ALA A 169 15.29 8.13 -5.90
C ALA A 169 14.97 7.43 -4.57
N LEU A 170 13.88 6.66 -4.51
CA LEU A 170 13.58 5.84 -3.33
C LEU A 170 14.72 4.89 -2.99
N GLY A 171 15.21 4.13 -3.96
CA GLY A 171 16.22 3.11 -3.72
C GLY A 171 17.59 3.70 -3.35
N PHE A 172 18.22 4.43 -4.26
CA PHE A 172 19.56 4.98 -4.03
C PHE A 172 19.54 6.16 -3.05
N GLY A 173 18.56 7.08 -3.17
CA GLY A 173 18.41 8.22 -2.26
C GLY A 173 18.04 7.78 -0.85
N GLY A 174 17.09 6.88 -0.71
CA GLY A 174 16.71 6.31 0.59
C GLY A 174 17.84 5.52 1.25
N TYR A 175 18.63 4.76 0.48
CA TYR A 175 19.80 4.06 1.00
C TYR A 175 20.91 5.04 1.44
N ALA A 176 21.13 6.11 0.68
CA ALA A 176 22.04 7.17 1.08
C ALA A 176 21.54 7.90 2.34
N ALA A 177 20.23 8.08 2.50
CA ALA A 177 19.64 8.65 3.71
C ALA A 177 19.87 7.79 4.95
N LEU A 178 19.80 6.45 4.83
CA LEU A 178 20.17 5.56 5.94
C LEU A 178 21.62 5.79 6.36
N LYS A 179 22.54 5.87 5.40
CA LYS A 179 23.97 6.11 5.68
C LYS A 179 24.20 7.47 6.34
N LEU A 180 23.52 8.52 5.85
CA LEU A 180 23.56 9.85 6.42
C LEU A 180 23.14 9.85 7.91
N LEU A 181 22.15 9.01 8.24
CA LEU A 181 21.66 8.85 9.62
C LEU A 181 22.46 7.84 10.45
N GLY A 182 23.54 7.25 9.91
CA GLY A 182 24.36 6.25 10.59
C GLY A 182 23.67 4.89 10.74
N LEU A 183 22.60 4.61 9.98
CA LEU A 183 21.81 3.39 10.08
C LEU A 183 22.32 2.31 9.13
N LYS A 184 22.40 1.09 9.63
CA LYS A 184 22.78 -0.11 8.86
C LYS A 184 21.62 -1.09 8.88
N PRO A 185 20.85 -1.23 7.79
CA PRO A 185 19.68 -2.10 7.81
C PRO A 185 20.05 -3.55 8.13
N ALA A 186 19.46 -4.11 9.20
CA ALA A 186 19.62 -5.52 9.53
C ALA A 186 18.91 -6.40 8.50
N ILE A 187 17.66 -6.05 8.18
CA ILE A 187 16.82 -6.69 7.18
C ILE A 187 16.22 -5.59 6.32
N MET A 188 16.11 -5.82 5.02
CA MET A 188 15.40 -4.95 4.08
C MET A 188 14.17 -5.69 3.56
N GLN A 189 12.99 -5.24 3.97
CA GLN A 189 11.75 -5.68 3.36
C GLN A 189 11.39 -4.76 2.20
N LEU A 190 11.36 -5.31 1.02
CA LEU A 190 11.01 -4.63 -0.23
C LEU A 190 9.54 -4.90 -0.55
N ASN A 191 8.72 -3.86 -0.58
CA ASN A 191 7.32 -3.98 -0.93
C ASN A 191 7.11 -3.53 -2.37
N GLU A 192 6.77 -4.47 -3.22
CA GLU A 192 6.71 -4.36 -4.67
C GLU A 192 8.07 -4.12 -5.34
N VAL A 193 8.10 -4.30 -6.64
CA VAL A 193 9.32 -4.16 -7.45
C VAL A 193 9.88 -2.74 -7.46
N ALA A 194 9.04 -1.74 -7.20
CA ALA A 194 9.43 -0.33 -7.13
C ALA A 194 10.53 -0.04 -6.10
N THR A 195 10.74 -0.95 -5.16
CA THR A 195 11.75 -0.82 -4.09
C THR A 195 13.05 -1.59 -4.37
N PHE A 196 13.15 -2.25 -5.53
CA PHE A 196 14.31 -3.04 -5.96
C PHE A 196 15.63 -2.29 -5.82
N PHE A 197 15.66 -1.02 -6.21
CA PHE A 197 16.89 -0.22 -6.23
C PHE A 197 17.53 -0.01 -4.85
N ALA A 198 16.79 -0.22 -3.77
CA ALA A 198 17.35 -0.20 -2.42
C ALA A 198 18.30 -1.40 -2.16
N ALA A 199 17.90 -2.60 -2.57
CA ALA A 199 18.77 -3.77 -2.47
C ALA A 199 19.92 -3.71 -3.46
N LEU A 200 19.69 -3.14 -4.66
CA LEU A 200 20.75 -2.87 -5.64
C LEU A 200 21.81 -1.90 -5.08
N ALA A 201 21.39 -0.86 -4.38
CA ALA A 201 22.31 0.10 -3.74
C ALA A 201 23.16 -0.59 -2.66
N ARG A 202 22.56 -1.49 -1.86
CA ARG A 202 23.32 -2.31 -0.89
C ARG A 202 24.34 -3.22 -1.60
N LEU A 203 23.90 -3.93 -2.62
CA LEU A 203 24.78 -4.81 -3.40
C LEU A 203 25.98 -4.06 -3.98
N ASP A 204 25.71 -2.91 -4.59
CA ASP A 204 26.75 -2.05 -5.15
C ASP A 204 27.72 -1.53 -4.09
N GLU A 205 27.22 -1.12 -2.92
CA GLU A 205 28.06 -0.69 -1.81
C GLU A 205 29.00 -1.80 -1.32
N LEU A 206 28.48 -3.00 -1.09
CA LEU A 206 29.26 -4.14 -0.61
C LEU A 206 30.38 -4.50 -1.61
N ALA A 207 30.03 -4.63 -2.89
CA ALA A 207 30.97 -4.96 -3.94
C ALA A 207 31.99 -3.83 -4.20
N SER A 208 31.60 -2.57 -4.13
CA SER A 208 32.50 -1.42 -4.31
C SER A 208 33.43 -1.19 -3.13
N ASN A 209 33.08 -1.69 -1.94
CA ASN A 209 33.91 -1.64 -0.74
C ASN A 209 34.85 -2.87 -0.60
N GLY A 210 34.97 -3.71 -1.64
CA GLY A 210 35.94 -4.78 -1.73
C GLY A 210 35.43 -6.17 -1.36
N MET A 211 34.13 -6.33 -1.07
CA MET A 211 33.53 -7.67 -0.92
C MET A 211 33.50 -8.34 -2.31
N ASP A 212 33.82 -9.66 -2.36
CA ASP A 212 33.62 -10.42 -3.58
C ASP A 212 32.19 -10.30 -4.09
N PHE A 213 32.01 -10.24 -5.40
CA PHE A 213 30.69 -10.00 -5.98
C PHE A 213 29.68 -11.09 -5.60
N TYR A 214 30.08 -12.36 -5.64
CA TYR A 214 29.18 -13.45 -5.26
C TYR A 214 28.86 -13.45 -3.77
N GLU A 215 29.84 -13.13 -2.92
CA GLU A 215 29.61 -12.92 -1.49
C GLU A 215 28.66 -11.76 -1.22
N ALA A 216 28.81 -10.65 -1.94
CA ALA A 216 27.91 -9.49 -1.85
C ALA A 216 26.46 -9.84 -2.29
N VAL A 217 26.30 -10.64 -3.33
CA VAL A 217 25.00 -11.17 -3.75
C VAL A 217 24.39 -12.06 -2.68
N VAL A 218 25.16 -13.02 -2.15
CA VAL A 218 24.68 -13.93 -1.08
C VAL A 218 24.29 -13.16 0.18
N TYR A 219 25.11 -12.18 0.58
CA TYR A 219 24.80 -11.33 1.73
C TYR A 219 23.51 -10.54 1.51
N THR A 220 23.40 -9.87 0.34
CA THR A 220 22.21 -9.08 0.01
C THR A 220 20.94 -9.94 0.03
N ARG A 221 21.00 -11.12 -0.60
CA ARG A 221 19.89 -12.09 -0.61
C ARG A 221 19.40 -12.46 0.77
N LYS A 222 20.34 -12.90 1.64
CA LYS A 222 20.03 -13.37 3.01
C LYS A 222 19.41 -12.30 3.89
N HIS A 223 19.65 -11.03 3.59
CA HIS A 223 19.16 -9.89 4.36
C HIS A 223 18.03 -9.12 3.63
N THR A 224 17.45 -9.71 2.58
CA THR A 224 16.36 -9.09 1.80
C THR A 224 15.15 -10.00 1.79
N LEU A 225 14.01 -9.44 2.19
CA LEU A 225 12.67 -10.01 2.04
C LEU A 225 11.95 -9.23 0.93
N TYR A 226 11.43 -9.92 -0.05
CA TYR A 226 10.57 -9.34 -1.08
C TYR A 226 9.11 -9.71 -0.82
N THR A 227 8.25 -8.72 -0.71
CA THR A 227 6.80 -8.90 -0.57
C THR A 227 6.10 -8.42 -1.83
N ASN A 228 5.46 -9.34 -2.52
CA ASN A 228 4.66 -9.03 -3.70
C ASN A 228 3.19 -8.84 -3.31
N HIS A 229 2.61 -7.72 -3.71
CA HIS A 229 1.22 -7.34 -3.41
C HIS A 229 0.29 -7.48 -4.61
N THR A 230 0.84 -7.43 -5.84
CA THR A 230 0.04 -7.29 -7.05
C THR A 230 0.54 -8.24 -8.14
N LEU A 231 -0.38 -9.05 -8.69
CA LEU A 231 -0.07 -10.06 -9.72
C LEU A 231 -0.57 -9.65 -11.12
N VAL A 232 -1.04 -8.42 -11.29
CA VAL A 232 -1.48 -7.94 -12.60
C VAL A 232 -0.31 -7.39 -13.40
N GLN A 233 -0.30 -7.62 -14.70
CA GLN A 233 0.78 -7.19 -15.60
C GLN A 233 1.06 -5.68 -15.52
N ALA A 234 0.05 -4.85 -15.26
CA ALA A 234 0.21 -3.41 -15.09
C ALA A 234 1.06 -3.00 -13.86
N ALA A 235 1.28 -3.91 -12.92
CA ALA A 235 2.15 -3.70 -11.76
C ALA A 235 3.59 -4.17 -12.01
N GLU A 236 3.85 -4.89 -13.10
CA GLU A 236 5.20 -5.25 -13.52
C GLU A 236 5.87 -4.04 -14.18
N ALA A 237 6.86 -3.49 -13.48
CA ALA A 237 7.69 -2.44 -14.06
C ALA A 237 8.67 -3.07 -15.05
N GLU A 238 8.54 -2.67 -16.32
CA GLU A 238 9.43 -3.02 -17.41
C GLU A 238 10.07 -1.74 -17.94
N PHE A 239 11.39 -1.71 -18.03
CA PHE A 239 12.15 -0.53 -18.43
C PHE A 239 13.14 -0.87 -19.53
N ALA A 240 13.41 0.13 -20.39
CA ALA A 240 14.38 0.01 -21.46
C ALA A 240 15.82 0.21 -20.94
N LEU A 241 16.78 -0.38 -21.65
CA LEU A 241 18.22 -0.23 -21.38
C LEU A 241 18.65 1.25 -21.41
N GLU A 242 18.15 2.03 -22.37
CA GLU A 242 18.42 3.46 -22.45
C GLU A 242 18.00 4.23 -21.19
N GLN A 243 16.87 3.86 -20.58
CA GLN A 243 16.42 4.46 -19.32
C GLN A 243 17.38 4.11 -18.18
N PHE A 244 17.88 2.87 -18.14
CA PHE A 244 18.86 2.46 -17.15
C PHE A 244 20.21 3.16 -17.33
N GLU A 245 20.63 3.44 -18.56
CA GLU A 245 21.84 4.25 -18.84
C GLU A 245 21.72 5.67 -18.29
N ARG A 246 20.51 6.24 -18.31
CA ARG A 246 20.27 7.60 -17.84
C ARG A 246 20.04 7.69 -16.33
N PHE A 247 19.36 6.72 -15.71
CA PHE A 247 18.88 6.84 -14.34
C PHE A 247 19.54 5.86 -13.35
N VAL A 248 19.97 4.68 -13.77
CA VAL A 248 20.41 3.61 -12.87
C VAL A 248 21.94 3.45 -12.88
N PHE A 249 22.53 3.14 -14.01
CA PHE A 249 23.98 2.87 -14.12
C PHE A 249 24.88 4.02 -13.64
N PRO A 250 24.53 5.29 -13.78
CA PRO A 250 25.34 6.38 -13.23
C PRO A 250 25.48 6.34 -11.70
N ASN A 251 24.53 5.72 -10.98
CA ASN A 251 24.54 5.60 -9.53
C ASN A 251 25.37 4.40 -9.02
N LEU A 252 25.65 3.42 -9.88
CA LEU A 252 26.44 2.24 -9.52
C LEU A 252 27.95 2.57 -9.61
N LYS A 253 28.70 2.06 -8.65
CA LYS A 253 30.17 2.20 -8.57
C LYS A 253 30.88 0.92 -8.99
N SER A 254 30.35 -0.25 -8.63
CA SER A 254 30.96 -1.55 -8.92
C SER A 254 30.78 -1.94 -10.39
N PRO A 255 31.88 -2.18 -11.14
CA PRO A 255 31.80 -2.70 -12.51
C PRO A 255 31.13 -4.08 -12.57
N ALA A 256 31.33 -4.92 -11.55
CA ALA A 256 30.73 -6.25 -11.49
C ALA A 256 29.21 -6.19 -11.36
N VAL A 257 28.68 -5.28 -10.50
CA VAL A 257 27.25 -5.06 -10.37
C VAL A 257 26.65 -4.49 -11.66
N LYS A 258 27.32 -3.54 -12.29
CA LYS A 258 26.91 -3.00 -13.60
C LYS A 258 26.78 -4.09 -14.66
N LYS A 259 27.83 -4.94 -14.76
CA LYS A 259 27.84 -6.04 -15.71
C LYS A 259 26.70 -7.02 -15.41
N TRP A 260 26.59 -7.45 -14.16
CA TRP A 260 25.54 -8.36 -13.71
C TRP A 260 24.15 -7.83 -14.08
N LEU A 261 23.89 -6.55 -13.84
CA LEU A 261 22.58 -5.95 -14.12
C LEU A 261 22.31 -5.83 -15.63
N ARG A 262 23.34 -5.53 -16.44
CA ARG A 262 23.24 -5.52 -17.91
C ARG A 262 22.91 -6.91 -18.46
N ASP A 263 23.48 -7.94 -17.88
CA ASP A 263 23.25 -9.32 -18.30
C ASP A 263 21.80 -9.80 -17.98
N LYS A 264 20.98 -8.98 -17.27
CA LYS A 264 19.56 -9.28 -16.98
C LYS A 264 18.58 -8.72 -18.02
N PHE A 265 19.06 -7.94 -18.95
CA PHE A 265 18.21 -7.44 -20.03
C PHE A 265 17.89 -8.56 -21.02
N ASP A 266 16.62 -8.66 -21.37
CA ASP A 266 16.12 -9.49 -22.46
C ASP A 266 15.92 -8.57 -23.68
N GLY A 267 16.86 -8.61 -24.63
CA GLY A 267 16.94 -7.59 -25.67
C GLY A 267 17.20 -6.20 -25.06
N GLU A 268 16.28 -5.28 -25.29
CA GLU A 268 16.39 -3.90 -24.79
C GLU A 268 15.63 -3.64 -23.49
N HIS A 269 14.97 -4.64 -22.91
CA HIS A 269 14.08 -4.46 -21.75
C HIS A 269 14.48 -5.34 -20.58
N ILE A 270 14.18 -4.86 -19.38
CA ILE A 270 14.36 -5.58 -18.11
C ILE A 270 13.06 -5.61 -17.32
N LYS A 271 12.72 -6.79 -16.80
CA LYS A 271 11.62 -6.97 -15.83
C LYS A 271 12.17 -6.96 -14.42
N LEU A 272 11.82 -5.95 -13.66
CA LEU A 272 12.35 -5.80 -12.30
C LEU A 272 11.93 -6.92 -11.36
N SER A 273 10.77 -7.54 -11.56
CA SER A 273 10.29 -8.66 -10.75
C SER A 273 11.26 -9.83 -10.75
N SER A 274 11.77 -10.22 -11.93
CA SER A 274 12.71 -11.34 -12.08
C SER A 274 14.03 -11.07 -11.35
N VAL A 275 14.54 -9.84 -11.44
CA VAL A 275 15.80 -9.45 -10.79
C VAL A 275 15.63 -9.28 -9.28
N THR A 276 14.49 -8.76 -8.84
CA THR A 276 14.16 -8.64 -7.41
C THR A 276 14.12 -10.01 -6.74
N ILE A 277 13.51 -10.99 -7.40
CA ILE A 277 13.45 -12.38 -6.93
C ILE A 277 14.85 -12.97 -6.77
N GLU A 278 15.77 -12.62 -7.63
CA GLU A 278 17.15 -13.14 -7.59
C GLU A 278 17.92 -12.60 -6.38
N ILE A 279 17.72 -11.35 -6.00
CA ILE A 279 18.42 -10.71 -4.88
C ILE A 279 17.66 -10.76 -3.54
N ALA A 280 16.53 -11.45 -3.47
CA ALA A 280 15.78 -11.71 -2.24
C ALA A 280 15.69 -13.21 -1.96
N GLU A 281 16.16 -13.65 -0.79
CA GLU A 281 16.03 -15.06 -0.41
C GLU A 281 14.63 -15.38 0.09
N LEU A 282 14.08 -14.51 0.92
CA LEU A 282 12.72 -14.64 1.42
C LEU A 282 11.77 -13.88 0.49
N ARG A 283 10.67 -14.55 0.12
CA ARG A 283 9.64 -13.98 -0.75
C ARG A 283 8.29 -14.29 -0.18
N SER A 284 7.46 -13.27 -0.02
CA SER A 284 6.11 -13.43 0.52
C SER A 284 5.04 -12.87 -0.42
N GLY A 285 3.92 -13.56 -0.47
CA GLY A 285 2.68 -13.09 -1.04
C GLY A 285 1.68 -12.76 0.07
N VAL A 286 0.84 -11.78 -0.17
CA VAL A 286 -0.03 -11.14 0.83
C VAL A 286 -1.28 -11.93 1.23
N SER A 287 -1.40 -13.15 0.75
CA SER A 287 -2.44 -14.12 1.16
C SER A 287 -2.05 -15.53 0.73
N LYS A 288 -2.75 -16.53 1.26
CA LYS A 288 -2.60 -17.93 0.85
C LYS A 288 -2.84 -18.14 -0.65
N LEU A 289 -3.92 -17.53 -1.17
CA LEU A 289 -4.23 -17.58 -2.60
C LEU A 289 -3.14 -16.89 -3.43
N HIS A 290 -2.71 -15.70 -3.02
CA HIS A 290 -1.66 -14.94 -3.70
C HIS A 290 -0.37 -15.76 -3.83
N ALA A 291 0.13 -16.33 -2.73
CA ALA A 291 1.35 -17.15 -2.73
C ALA A 291 1.23 -18.40 -3.64
N ARG A 292 0.03 -18.98 -3.74
CA ARG A 292 -0.24 -20.15 -4.60
C ARG A 292 -0.23 -19.79 -6.09
N VAL A 293 -0.88 -18.67 -6.46
CA VAL A 293 -1.06 -18.27 -7.87
C VAL A 293 0.11 -17.43 -8.40
N ALA A 294 1.01 -16.96 -7.53
CA ALA A 294 2.22 -16.28 -7.95
C ALA A 294 3.06 -17.21 -8.86
N ASN A 295 3.12 -16.88 -10.14
CA ASN A 295 3.79 -17.68 -11.15
C ASN A 295 5.07 -17.00 -11.64
N TYR A 296 5.94 -16.68 -10.69
CA TYR A 296 7.26 -16.14 -11.01
C TYR A 296 8.27 -17.27 -11.24
N ARG A 297 9.18 -17.03 -12.15
CA ARG A 297 10.27 -17.94 -12.47
C ARG A 297 11.61 -17.27 -12.20
N ASP A 298 12.58 -18.07 -11.75
CA ASP A 298 13.97 -17.63 -11.70
C ASP A 298 14.59 -17.62 -13.11
N ILE A 299 15.84 -17.17 -13.19
CA ILE A 299 16.58 -17.12 -14.46
C ILE A 299 16.73 -18.49 -15.11
N ALA A 300 16.76 -19.57 -14.31
CA ALA A 300 16.82 -20.94 -14.82
C ALA A 300 15.45 -21.47 -15.28
N GLY A 301 14.38 -20.66 -15.19
CA GLY A 301 13.02 -21.02 -15.56
C GLY A 301 12.28 -21.82 -14.48
N ASN A 302 12.84 -22.04 -13.29
CA ASN A 302 12.19 -22.77 -12.23
C ASN A 302 11.13 -21.90 -11.55
N LYS A 303 9.98 -22.51 -11.18
CA LYS A 303 8.95 -21.81 -10.44
C LYS A 303 9.48 -21.42 -9.04
N VAL A 304 9.37 -20.14 -8.72
CA VAL A 304 9.78 -19.58 -7.43
C VAL A 304 8.64 -19.68 -6.44
N LYS A 305 8.93 -20.21 -5.24
CA LYS A 305 7.94 -20.31 -4.16
C LYS A 305 7.86 -19.00 -3.38
N PHE A 306 6.63 -18.57 -3.09
CA PHE A 306 6.31 -17.49 -2.18
C PHE A 306 5.70 -18.05 -0.90
N LYS A 307 6.13 -17.55 0.25
CA LYS A 307 5.46 -17.83 1.53
C LYS A 307 4.19 -16.98 1.64
N ALA A 308 3.14 -17.55 2.18
CA ALA A 308 1.92 -16.80 2.43
C ALA A 308 2.04 -16.03 3.75
N VAL A 309 1.99 -14.71 3.68
CA VAL A 309 1.86 -13.83 4.86
C VAL A 309 0.64 -12.96 4.62
N THR A 310 -0.48 -13.32 5.23
CA THR A 310 -1.72 -12.55 5.07
C THR A 310 -1.54 -11.15 5.65
N ASN A 311 -1.98 -10.14 4.89
CA ASN A 311 -1.96 -8.78 5.37
C ASN A 311 -2.75 -8.66 6.67
N GLY A 312 -2.11 -8.08 7.69
CA GLY A 312 -2.74 -7.72 8.95
C GLY A 312 -3.22 -6.27 8.93
N ILE A 313 -3.90 -5.90 10.01
CA ILE A 313 -4.34 -4.53 10.28
C ILE A 313 -3.96 -4.15 11.70
N ASP A 314 -3.80 -2.87 11.95
CA ASP A 314 -3.68 -2.31 13.30
C ASP A 314 -5.08 -2.18 13.91
N MET A 315 -5.45 -3.14 14.75
CA MET A 315 -6.78 -3.20 15.36
C MET A 315 -7.08 -1.96 16.21
N GLU A 316 -6.11 -1.46 16.95
CA GLU A 316 -6.27 -0.27 17.80
C GLU A 316 -6.54 0.99 16.96
N TYR A 317 -5.98 1.04 15.75
CA TYR A 317 -6.23 2.16 14.83
C TYR A 317 -7.59 2.06 14.11
N TRP A 318 -7.97 0.87 13.63
CA TRP A 318 -9.12 0.69 12.75
C TRP A 318 -10.43 0.41 13.48
N VAL A 319 -10.38 -0.29 14.61
CA VAL A 319 -11.59 -0.64 15.36
C VAL A 319 -11.96 0.51 16.31
N GLN A 320 -13.26 0.77 16.41
CA GLN A 320 -13.74 1.81 17.31
C GLN A 320 -13.39 1.48 18.78
N PRO A 321 -13.03 2.50 19.59
CA PRO A 321 -12.59 2.28 20.97
C PRO A 321 -13.57 1.46 21.82
N GLU A 322 -14.87 1.70 21.66
CA GLU A 322 -15.92 0.98 22.40
C GLU A 322 -15.98 -0.51 22.01
N ILE A 323 -15.72 -0.82 20.73
CA ILE A 323 -15.67 -2.20 20.24
C ILE A 323 -14.39 -2.87 20.73
N MET A 324 -13.24 -2.18 20.65
CA MET A 324 -11.98 -2.72 21.16
C MET A 324 -12.04 -3.00 22.67
N GLN A 325 -12.62 -2.08 23.44
CA GLN A 325 -12.82 -2.29 24.87
C GLN A 325 -13.68 -3.53 25.12
N PHE A 326 -14.79 -3.66 24.43
CA PHE A 326 -15.63 -4.86 24.52
C PHE A 326 -14.88 -6.14 24.14
N MET A 327 -14.10 -6.12 23.06
CA MET A 327 -13.33 -7.29 22.60
C MET A 327 -12.29 -7.74 23.66
N ARG A 328 -11.67 -6.79 24.36
CA ARG A 328 -10.74 -7.09 25.46
C ARG A 328 -11.48 -7.62 26.70
N GLU A 329 -12.58 -6.98 27.10
CA GLU A 329 -13.41 -7.39 28.25
C GLU A 329 -14.04 -8.77 28.05
N ALA A 330 -14.44 -9.09 26.83
CA ALA A 330 -14.99 -10.40 26.45
C ALA A 330 -13.93 -11.46 26.13
N GLU A 331 -12.65 -11.14 26.33
CA GLU A 331 -11.52 -12.03 26.03
C GLU A 331 -11.49 -12.55 24.58
N ILE A 332 -12.05 -11.78 23.64
CA ILE A 332 -11.97 -12.06 22.19
C ILE A 332 -10.55 -11.81 21.69
N VAL A 333 -9.91 -10.76 22.22
CA VAL A 333 -8.51 -10.44 21.95
C VAL A 333 -7.71 -10.40 23.26
N ASP A 334 -6.42 -10.68 23.18
CA ASP A 334 -5.50 -10.60 24.30
C ASP A 334 -5.02 -9.14 24.57
N ALA A 335 -4.12 -8.98 25.51
CA ALA A 335 -3.57 -7.67 25.91
C ALA A 335 -2.78 -6.93 24.79
N VAL A 336 -2.48 -7.60 23.68
CA VAL A 336 -1.82 -7.04 22.50
C VAL A 336 -2.72 -7.13 21.27
N ASP A 337 -4.02 -7.21 21.50
CA ASP A 337 -5.10 -7.20 20.49
C ASP A 337 -5.05 -8.38 19.51
N TYR A 338 -4.50 -9.51 19.95
CA TYR A 338 -4.46 -10.73 19.18
C TYR A 338 -5.64 -11.65 19.52
N PRO A 339 -6.28 -12.31 18.55
CA PRO A 339 -7.38 -13.23 18.83
C PRO A 339 -6.97 -14.33 19.82
N THR A 340 -7.76 -14.52 20.86
CA THR A 340 -7.57 -15.61 21.83
C THR A 340 -7.94 -16.96 21.22
N SER A 341 -7.54 -18.06 21.84
CA SER A 341 -7.85 -19.40 21.33
C SER A 341 -9.35 -19.71 21.26
N ASN A 342 -10.16 -19.06 22.10
CA ASN A 342 -11.60 -19.23 22.18
C ASN A 342 -12.41 -18.07 21.58
N TYR A 343 -11.77 -17.18 20.80
CA TYR A 343 -12.40 -15.95 20.28
C TYR A 343 -13.72 -16.22 19.53
N ARG A 344 -13.85 -17.36 18.85
CA ARG A 344 -15.08 -17.72 18.12
C ARG A 344 -16.24 -17.96 19.04
N GLU A 345 -16.02 -18.71 20.13
CA GLU A 345 -17.04 -18.97 21.16
C GLU A 345 -17.50 -17.67 21.82
N GLN A 346 -16.57 -16.77 22.06
CA GLN A 346 -16.88 -15.44 22.62
C GLN A 346 -17.67 -14.58 21.63
N LEU A 347 -17.34 -14.61 20.34
CA LEU A 347 -18.11 -13.91 19.31
C LEU A 347 -19.57 -14.43 19.22
N ASP A 348 -19.79 -15.73 19.40
CA ASP A 348 -21.13 -16.32 19.39
C ASP A 348 -22.01 -15.87 20.56
N THR A 349 -21.43 -15.27 21.61
CA THR A 349 -22.17 -14.67 22.73
C THR A 349 -22.72 -13.28 22.42
N LEU A 350 -22.33 -12.66 21.30
CA LEU A 350 -22.79 -11.33 20.90
C LEU A 350 -24.29 -11.33 20.62
N THR A 351 -25.02 -10.53 21.39
CA THR A 351 -26.46 -10.34 21.17
C THR A 351 -26.71 -9.39 19.98
N ALA A 352 -27.88 -9.54 19.36
CA ALA A 352 -28.31 -8.62 18.30
C ALA A 352 -28.38 -7.16 18.78
N ASP A 353 -28.73 -6.94 20.04
CA ASP A 353 -28.80 -5.59 20.62
C ASP A 353 -27.40 -4.96 20.77
N LYS A 354 -26.40 -5.75 21.17
CA LYS A 354 -25.02 -5.28 21.24
C LYS A 354 -24.45 -4.93 19.86
N ILE A 355 -24.77 -5.75 18.87
CA ILE A 355 -24.39 -5.45 17.47
C ILE A 355 -25.05 -4.15 16.99
N ARG A 356 -26.33 -3.93 17.31
CA ARG A 356 -27.01 -2.66 16.97
C ARG A 356 -26.38 -1.46 17.66
N GLU A 357 -26.01 -1.59 18.95
CA GLU A 357 -25.31 -0.54 19.68
C GLU A 357 -24.00 -0.13 18.96
N PHE A 358 -23.17 -1.10 18.57
CA PHE A 358 -21.95 -0.82 17.81
C PHE A 358 -22.23 -0.14 16.47
N LYS A 359 -23.25 -0.62 15.73
CA LYS A 359 -23.63 0.01 14.45
C LYS A 359 -24.10 1.44 14.63
N ARG A 360 -24.88 1.74 15.70
CA ARG A 360 -25.31 3.10 16.02
C ARG A 360 -24.12 4.00 16.37
N ALA A 361 -23.16 3.50 17.17
CA ALA A 361 -21.92 4.22 17.45
C ALA A 361 -21.16 4.56 16.15
N GLY A 362 -20.96 3.59 15.25
CA GLY A 362 -20.37 3.81 13.93
C GLY A 362 -21.14 4.84 13.10
N ARG A 363 -22.47 4.82 13.14
CA ARG A 363 -23.30 5.78 12.41
C ARG A 363 -23.08 7.21 12.91
N ARG A 364 -22.94 7.41 14.21
CA ARG A 364 -22.63 8.73 14.78
C ARG A 364 -21.28 9.25 14.31
N VAL A 365 -20.28 8.38 14.19
CA VAL A 365 -18.96 8.74 13.67
C VAL A 365 -19.04 9.05 12.17
N LEU A 366 -19.73 8.22 11.39
CA LEU A 366 -19.97 8.46 9.96
C LEU A 366 -20.58 9.84 9.71
N ASN A 367 -21.64 10.18 10.42
CA ASN A 367 -22.31 11.48 10.30
C ASN A 367 -21.36 12.67 10.59
N LYS A 368 -20.41 12.52 11.53
CA LYS A 368 -19.39 13.56 11.79
C LYS A 368 -18.45 13.73 10.61
N VAL A 369 -18.04 12.63 9.97
CA VAL A 369 -17.15 12.67 8.80
C VAL A 369 -17.87 13.28 7.60
N LEU A 370 -19.14 12.93 7.38
CA LEU A 370 -19.94 13.41 6.25
C LEU A 370 -20.36 14.87 6.40
N ALA A 371 -20.35 15.44 7.62
CA ALA A 371 -20.76 16.83 7.86
C ALA A 371 -19.99 17.89 7.05
N ALA A 372 -18.77 17.57 6.61
CA ALA A 372 -17.93 18.47 5.81
C ALA A 372 -17.79 18.03 4.34
N ARG A 373 -18.54 17.01 3.91
CA ARG A 373 -18.33 16.37 2.61
C ARG A 373 -19.66 16.19 1.88
N PRO A 374 -19.96 17.10 0.95
CA PRO A 374 -21.19 16.98 0.16
C PRO A 374 -21.11 15.82 -0.83
N ASP A 375 -22.26 15.23 -1.13
CA ASP A 375 -22.41 14.25 -2.21
C ASP A 375 -22.37 14.89 -3.60
N GLN A 376 -22.62 14.08 -4.65
CA GLN A 376 -22.66 14.52 -6.05
C GLN A 376 -23.68 15.64 -6.33
N ASN A 377 -24.68 15.83 -5.46
CA ASN A 377 -25.71 16.85 -5.57
C ASN A 377 -25.41 18.10 -4.74
N GLY A 378 -24.24 18.14 -4.05
CA GLY A 378 -23.88 19.18 -3.10
C GLY A 378 -24.58 19.06 -1.75
N GLN A 379 -25.23 17.94 -1.47
CA GLN A 379 -25.99 17.70 -0.26
C GLN A 379 -25.11 17.15 0.85
N ILE A 380 -25.20 17.73 2.05
CA ILE A 380 -24.58 17.18 3.28
C ILE A 380 -25.45 16.03 3.77
N LEU A 381 -24.87 14.85 3.81
CA LEU A 381 -25.56 13.64 4.22
C LEU A 381 -25.64 13.54 5.74
N ARG A 382 -26.79 13.08 6.21
CA ARG A 382 -27.01 12.72 7.61
C ARG A 382 -27.97 11.53 7.69
N PHE A 383 -27.49 10.44 8.22
CA PHE A 383 -28.26 9.21 8.38
C PHE A 383 -28.79 9.07 9.81
N ASN A 384 -29.96 8.46 9.95
CA ASN A 384 -30.45 8.02 11.27
C ASN A 384 -29.59 6.86 11.80
N GLU A 385 -29.62 6.66 13.10
CA GLU A 385 -28.77 5.63 13.73
C GLU A 385 -29.08 4.21 13.27
N ASP A 386 -30.32 3.96 12.86
CA ASP A 386 -30.81 2.64 12.42
C ASP A 386 -30.90 2.50 10.88
N ASP A 387 -30.56 3.52 10.10
CA ASP A 387 -30.58 3.44 8.64
C ASP A 387 -29.64 2.34 8.17
N PHE A 388 -30.08 1.57 7.19
CA PHE A 388 -29.26 0.55 6.57
C PHE A 388 -28.46 1.18 5.42
N ILE A 389 -27.12 0.98 5.44
CA ILE A 389 -26.25 1.53 4.42
C ILE A 389 -25.44 0.41 3.79
N PHE A 390 -25.53 0.31 2.47
CA PHE A 390 -24.54 -0.38 1.65
C PHE A 390 -23.44 0.60 1.28
N ASP A 391 -22.19 0.15 1.23
CA ASP A 391 -21.11 1.01 0.83
C ASP A 391 -20.11 0.31 -0.11
N TYR A 392 -19.60 1.10 -1.05
CA TYR A 392 -18.48 0.76 -1.88
C TYR A 392 -17.43 1.86 -1.78
N ARG A 393 -16.31 1.57 -1.18
CA ARG A 393 -15.24 2.54 -0.90
C ARG A 393 -13.91 2.03 -1.45
N ARG A 394 -13.64 2.32 -2.71
CA ARG A 394 -12.42 1.90 -3.41
C ARG A 394 -12.09 2.85 -4.55
N ARG A 395 -10.81 2.96 -4.92
CA ARG A 395 -10.43 3.66 -6.15
C ARG A 395 -11.22 3.12 -7.35
N PHE A 396 -11.68 4.01 -8.21
CA PHE A 396 -12.38 3.68 -9.45
C PHE A 396 -11.37 3.15 -10.46
N VAL A 397 -11.24 1.84 -10.52
CA VAL A 397 -10.44 1.11 -11.52
C VAL A 397 -11.23 -0.11 -11.97
N ASP A 398 -11.07 -0.52 -13.22
CA ASP A 398 -11.94 -1.50 -13.87
C ASP A 398 -12.02 -2.84 -13.12
N TYR A 399 -10.88 -3.40 -12.68
CA TYR A 399 -10.85 -4.68 -11.98
C TYR A 399 -11.56 -4.68 -10.61
N LYS A 400 -11.80 -3.50 -10.01
CA LYS A 400 -12.55 -3.35 -8.76
C LYS A 400 -14.05 -3.25 -8.97
N ARG A 401 -14.49 -3.11 -10.22
CA ARG A 401 -15.89 -3.13 -10.68
C ARG A 401 -16.82 -2.19 -9.91
N PRO A 402 -16.56 -0.88 -9.84
CA PRO A 402 -17.38 0.09 -9.12
C PRO A 402 -18.80 0.20 -9.70
N ASP A 403 -18.98 -0.17 -10.97
CA ASP A 403 -20.25 -0.15 -11.70
C ASP A 403 -21.13 -1.37 -11.45
N LEU A 404 -20.67 -2.38 -10.72
CA LEU A 404 -21.34 -3.68 -10.64
C LEU A 404 -22.77 -3.59 -10.09
N ALA A 405 -23.01 -2.79 -9.05
CA ALA A 405 -24.35 -2.61 -8.48
C ALA A 405 -25.31 -1.87 -9.42
N PHE A 406 -24.78 -1.10 -10.37
CA PHE A 406 -25.52 -0.23 -11.28
C PHE A 406 -25.82 -0.86 -12.64
N ARG A 407 -25.37 -2.10 -12.87
CA ARG A 407 -25.66 -2.84 -14.11
C ARG A 407 -27.14 -3.23 -14.23
N ASP A 408 -27.82 -3.33 -13.09
CA ASP A 408 -29.27 -3.54 -13.01
C ASP A 408 -29.87 -2.52 -12.03
N PRO A 409 -30.16 -1.30 -12.52
CA PRO A 409 -30.65 -0.24 -11.66
C PRO A 409 -32.05 -0.51 -11.10
N VAL A 410 -32.89 -1.29 -11.80
CA VAL A 410 -34.20 -1.70 -11.29
C VAL A 410 -34.06 -2.61 -10.09
N ARG A 411 -33.16 -3.57 -10.15
CA ARG A 411 -32.87 -4.47 -9.04
C ARG A 411 -32.24 -3.70 -7.86
N LEU A 412 -31.30 -2.79 -8.12
CA LEU A 412 -30.70 -1.94 -7.10
C LEU A 412 -31.78 -1.14 -6.39
N ARG A 413 -32.64 -0.43 -7.14
CA ARG A 413 -33.77 0.32 -6.60
C ARG A 413 -34.63 -0.55 -5.68
N ASN A 414 -35.09 -1.71 -6.18
CA ASN A 414 -35.96 -2.61 -5.41
C ASN A 414 -35.30 -3.05 -4.10
N ILE A 415 -33.99 -3.33 -4.10
CA ILE A 415 -33.26 -3.70 -2.87
C ILE A 415 -33.26 -2.53 -1.89
N LEU A 416 -32.90 -1.34 -2.34
CA LEU A 416 -32.81 -0.16 -1.48
C LEU A 416 -34.21 0.22 -0.92
N GLU A 417 -35.24 0.19 -1.76
CA GLU A 417 -36.63 0.53 -1.40
C GLU A 417 -37.21 -0.47 -0.38
N ASN A 418 -37.03 -1.78 -0.61
CA ASN A 418 -37.54 -2.83 0.29
C ASN A 418 -36.92 -2.81 1.68
N HIS A 419 -35.73 -2.26 1.83
CA HIS A 419 -34.99 -2.21 3.08
C HIS A 419 -34.84 -0.80 3.67
N GLY A 420 -35.41 0.23 3.01
CA GLY A 420 -35.20 1.62 3.40
C GLY A 420 -33.69 1.97 3.46
N ALA A 421 -32.93 1.44 2.51
CA ALA A 421 -31.48 1.47 2.55
C ALA A 421 -30.89 2.58 1.67
N HIS A 422 -29.70 3.03 2.05
CA HIS A 422 -28.88 3.94 1.25
C HIS A 422 -27.67 3.20 0.66
N TYR A 423 -27.14 3.72 -0.44
CA TYR A 423 -25.89 3.25 -1.04
C TYR A 423 -24.88 4.38 -1.09
N ILE A 424 -23.74 4.23 -0.42
CA ILE A 424 -22.62 5.16 -0.49
C ILE A 424 -21.58 4.61 -1.47
N LEU A 425 -21.25 5.41 -2.46
CA LEU A 425 -20.20 5.16 -3.42
C LEU A 425 -19.09 6.18 -3.20
N ALA A 426 -17.90 5.75 -2.83
CA ALA A 426 -16.77 6.62 -2.63
C ALA A 426 -15.53 6.07 -3.31
N GLY A 427 -14.79 6.91 -4.02
CA GLY A 427 -13.60 6.49 -4.72
C GLY A 427 -13.10 7.55 -5.67
N ARG A 428 -11.77 7.61 -5.85
CA ARG A 428 -11.16 8.49 -6.84
C ARG A 428 -10.98 7.78 -8.16
N VAL A 429 -11.21 8.52 -9.24
CA VAL A 429 -10.80 8.12 -10.60
C VAL A 429 -9.36 8.59 -10.79
N HIS A 430 -8.48 7.74 -11.34
CA HIS A 430 -7.12 8.15 -11.64
C HIS A 430 -7.09 9.23 -12.71
N ALA A 431 -6.25 10.26 -12.52
CA ALA A 431 -6.06 11.32 -13.49
C ALA A 431 -5.68 10.73 -14.87
N GLY A 432 -6.38 11.14 -15.93
CA GLY A 432 -6.17 10.62 -17.27
C GLY A 432 -6.83 9.27 -17.59
N ASP A 433 -7.51 8.61 -16.63
CA ASP A 433 -8.33 7.43 -16.93
C ASP A 433 -9.71 7.84 -17.47
N ASN A 434 -9.74 8.16 -18.76
CA ASN A 434 -10.94 8.60 -19.45
C ASN A 434 -12.03 7.52 -19.45
N VAL A 435 -11.67 6.24 -19.46
CA VAL A 435 -12.63 5.13 -19.45
C VAL A 435 -13.39 5.08 -18.13
N MET A 436 -12.67 5.21 -17.02
CA MET A 436 -13.29 5.19 -15.70
C MET A 436 -14.05 6.49 -15.39
N SER A 437 -13.58 7.62 -15.90
CA SER A 437 -14.29 8.90 -15.82
C SER A 437 -15.64 8.83 -16.54
N GLU A 438 -15.68 8.26 -17.73
CA GLU A 438 -16.93 8.07 -18.50
C GLU A 438 -17.85 7.05 -17.81
N LYS A 439 -17.32 5.96 -17.25
CA LYS A 439 -18.12 5.01 -16.47
C LYS A 439 -18.76 5.66 -15.25
N LEU A 440 -18.01 6.49 -14.50
CA LEU A 440 -18.56 7.22 -13.36
C LEU A 440 -19.68 8.17 -13.80
N LYS A 441 -19.46 8.94 -14.86
CA LYS A 441 -20.47 9.83 -15.43
C LYS A 441 -21.75 9.08 -15.79
N ASN A 442 -21.65 7.99 -16.54
CA ASN A 442 -22.78 7.15 -16.93
C ASN A 442 -23.52 6.58 -15.71
N LEU A 443 -22.81 6.18 -14.67
CA LEU A 443 -23.38 5.72 -13.40
C LEU A 443 -24.21 6.83 -12.74
N LEU A 444 -23.65 8.03 -12.62
CA LEU A 444 -24.33 9.17 -12.02
C LEU A 444 -25.56 9.60 -12.85
N GLU A 445 -25.51 9.48 -14.18
CA GLU A 445 -26.67 9.72 -15.03
C GLU A 445 -27.79 8.70 -14.80
N VAL A 446 -27.46 7.41 -14.59
CA VAL A 446 -28.43 6.38 -14.22
C VAL A 446 -29.10 6.72 -12.90
N VAL A 447 -28.31 7.11 -11.88
CA VAL A 447 -28.83 7.53 -10.58
C VAL A 447 -29.74 8.77 -10.71
N ALA A 448 -29.34 9.76 -11.49
CA ALA A 448 -30.08 11.00 -11.63
C ALA A 448 -31.44 10.82 -12.33
N LYS A 449 -31.63 9.80 -13.18
CA LYS A 449 -32.86 9.51 -13.92
C LYS A 449 -33.96 8.83 -13.09
N ASP A 450 -33.60 8.26 -11.94
CA ASP A 450 -34.53 7.56 -11.05
C ASP A 450 -34.73 8.36 -9.76
N ASP A 451 -35.98 8.73 -9.45
CA ASP A 451 -36.30 9.58 -8.29
C ASP A 451 -35.93 8.95 -6.95
N TYR A 452 -36.02 7.62 -6.82
CA TYR A 452 -35.60 6.92 -5.60
C TYR A 452 -34.09 6.82 -5.49
N LEU A 453 -33.43 6.39 -6.56
CA LEU A 453 -31.96 6.26 -6.57
C LEU A 453 -31.28 7.62 -6.33
N ARG A 454 -31.82 8.71 -6.90
CA ARG A 454 -31.28 10.06 -6.72
C ARG A 454 -31.19 10.50 -5.26
N THR A 455 -32.09 10.01 -4.41
CA THR A 455 -32.15 10.36 -2.97
C THR A 455 -31.52 9.31 -2.05
N HIS A 456 -31.18 8.12 -2.57
CA HIS A 456 -30.66 7.01 -1.77
C HIS A 456 -29.30 6.50 -2.23
N VAL A 457 -28.77 6.99 -3.36
CA VAL A 457 -27.42 6.68 -3.84
C VAL A 457 -26.59 7.96 -3.79
N HIS A 458 -25.50 7.90 -3.04
CA HIS A 458 -24.64 9.04 -2.75
C HIS A 458 -23.23 8.77 -3.22
N TYR A 459 -22.71 9.59 -4.11
CA TYR A 459 -21.31 9.55 -4.52
C TYR A 459 -20.51 10.63 -3.80
N LEU A 460 -19.40 10.21 -3.19
CA LEU A 460 -18.47 11.09 -2.47
C LEU A 460 -17.18 11.24 -3.30
N PRO A 461 -16.97 12.39 -3.96
CA PRO A 461 -15.90 12.55 -4.93
C PRO A 461 -14.50 12.58 -4.32
N ASP A 462 -14.34 13.12 -3.12
CA ASP A 462 -13.04 13.19 -2.43
C ASP A 462 -12.94 12.09 -1.39
N TYR A 463 -12.78 10.87 -1.87
CA TYR A 463 -12.59 9.71 -1.01
C TYR A 463 -11.22 9.73 -0.37
N ASP A 464 -11.21 9.50 0.92
CA ASP A 464 -10.03 9.40 1.77
C ASP A 464 -10.19 8.15 2.67
N GLU A 465 -9.37 7.13 2.42
CA GLU A 465 -9.45 5.84 3.09
C GLU A 465 -9.46 5.97 4.61
N ALA A 466 -8.59 6.79 5.18
CA ALA A 466 -8.48 6.87 6.63
C ALA A 466 -9.67 7.56 7.31
N SER A 467 -10.35 8.47 6.62
CA SER A 467 -11.52 9.15 7.19
C SER A 467 -12.78 8.29 7.16
N TYR A 468 -12.91 7.44 6.13
CA TYR A 468 -14.11 6.64 5.91
C TYR A 468 -13.98 5.21 6.43
N ASP A 469 -12.81 4.60 6.36
CA ASP A 469 -12.63 3.18 6.66
C ASP A 469 -12.61 2.86 8.16
N LYS A 470 -12.30 3.85 9.00
CA LYS A 470 -12.45 3.75 10.47
C LYS A 470 -13.90 3.59 10.95
N ILE A 471 -14.82 3.75 10.08
CA ILE A 471 -16.25 3.77 10.40
C ILE A 471 -16.90 2.44 10.09
#